data_80b009d78a0ea3a15c89860f5635c063
#
_entry.id   80b009d78a0ea3a15c89860f5635c063
#
_cell.length_a   1.000
_cell.length_b   1.000
_cell.length_c   1.000
_cell.angle_alpha   90.00
_cell.angle_beta   90.00
_cell.angle_gamma   90.00
#
_symmetry.space_group_name_H-M   'P 1'
#
loop_
_entity.id
_entity.type
_entity.pdbx_description
1 polymer ?
#
loop_
_entity_poly.entity_id
_entity_poly.type
_entity_poly.pdbx_seq_one_letter_code
_entity_poly.pdbx_strand_id
1 'polypeptide(L)'
;MFYRLFRFFGLTLVRIYYNSFCIFRNLKKKSTIQNNMKKIFSTLLIAICFLSFASAQEVVNGPAISLDKKVHDYGTITQGANGACEFIVTNTGTEPLLITKCKGSCGCTVPKCDKDPIMPGATSSISVKYDTKRIGPINKSVTITSNATNEPTKVVRIKGKVQAADLGDKSGVPVKQKSTGAPTNK
;
A
#
# COMPACT_ATOMS: atom_id res chain seq x y z
N MET A 1 -24.81 -17.02 -18.55
CA MET A 1 -24.59 -17.65 -19.86
C MET A 1 -23.14 -17.54 -20.35
N PHE A 2 -22.26 -16.87 -19.62
CA PHE A 2 -20.85 -16.62 -20.01
C PHE A 2 -19.84 -17.68 -19.53
N TYR A 3 -20.19 -18.52 -18.55
CA TYR A 3 -19.28 -19.52 -17.97
C TYR A 3 -19.02 -20.76 -18.86
N ARG A 4 -19.81 -21.00 -19.89
CA ARG A 4 -19.62 -22.16 -20.80
C ARG A 4 -18.64 -21.93 -21.94
N LEU A 5 -18.37 -20.68 -22.32
CA LEU A 5 -17.43 -20.37 -23.43
C LEU A 5 -15.96 -20.53 -23.03
N PHE A 6 -15.63 -20.23 -21.77
CA PHE A 6 -14.21 -20.27 -21.32
C PHE A 6 -13.65 -21.71 -21.19
N ARG A 7 -14.53 -22.70 -20.99
CA ARG A 7 -14.14 -24.10 -20.86
C ARG A 7 -13.78 -24.76 -22.21
N PHE A 8 -14.31 -24.22 -23.31
CA PHE A 8 -14.04 -24.73 -24.66
C PHE A 8 -12.72 -24.16 -25.24
N PHE A 9 -12.33 -22.96 -24.86
CA PHE A 9 -11.10 -22.34 -25.35
C PHE A 9 -9.83 -22.97 -24.72
N GLY A 10 -9.90 -23.36 -23.45
CA GLY A 10 -8.79 -24.01 -22.74
C GLY A 10 -8.47 -25.41 -23.30
N LEU A 11 -9.49 -26.18 -23.69
CA LEU A 11 -9.33 -27.55 -24.22
C LEU A 11 -8.78 -27.57 -25.65
N THR A 12 -9.09 -26.56 -26.47
CA THR A 12 -8.54 -26.46 -27.84
C THR A 12 -7.09 -26.07 -27.85
N LEU A 13 -6.64 -25.20 -26.96
CA LEU A 13 -5.21 -24.83 -26.85
C LEU A 13 -4.35 -25.98 -26.34
N VAL A 14 -4.84 -26.76 -25.38
CA VAL A 14 -4.11 -27.96 -24.88
C VAL A 14 -4.01 -29.00 -25.98
N ARG A 15 -5.03 -29.19 -26.80
CA ARG A 15 -5.03 -30.16 -27.90
C ARG A 15 -4.09 -29.76 -29.05
N ILE A 16 -3.96 -28.48 -29.33
CA ILE A 16 -2.99 -27.92 -30.30
C ILE A 16 -1.56 -28.14 -29.78
N TYR A 17 -1.36 -27.95 -28.47
CA TYR A 17 -0.05 -28.14 -27.82
C TYR A 17 0.40 -29.60 -27.86
N TYR A 18 -0.53 -30.56 -27.63
CA TYR A 18 -0.23 -31.98 -27.66
C TYR A 18 0.07 -32.51 -29.07
N ASN A 19 -0.65 -32.04 -30.09
CA ASN A 19 -0.39 -32.40 -31.47
C ASN A 19 0.94 -31.83 -32.00
N SER A 20 1.31 -30.61 -31.62
CA SER A 20 2.61 -30.01 -31.98
C SER A 20 3.78 -30.77 -31.35
N PHE A 21 3.59 -31.28 -30.12
CA PHE A 21 4.62 -32.10 -29.43
C PHE A 21 4.82 -33.46 -30.04
N CYS A 22 3.76 -34.14 -30.52
CA CYS A 22 3.86 -35.43 -31.19
C CYS A 22 4.55 -35.35 -32.56
N ILE A 23 4.33 -34.30 -33.33
CA ILE A 23 4.98 -34.07 -34.63
C ILE A 23 6.49 -33.85 -34.47
N PHE A 24 6.91 -33.26 -33.34
CA PHE A 24 8.31 -32.96 -33.06
C PHE A 24 9.14 -34.19 -32.67
N ARG A 25 8.49 -35.26 -32.28
CA ARG A 25 9.18 -36.50 -31.81
C ARG A 25 9.66 -37.39 -32.95
N ASN A 26 9.15 -37.20 -34.17
CA ASN A 26 9.46 -38.08 -35.32
C ASN A 26 10.52 -37.54 -36.28
N LEU A 27 11.13 -36.40 -36.02
CA LEU A 27 12.19 -35.81 -36.87
C LEU A 27 13.57 -35.96 -36.24
N LYS A 28 13.91 -37.14 -35.74
CA LYS A 28 15.27 -37.48 -35.32
C LYS A 28 16.05 -38.05 -36.48
N LYS A 29 16.57 -37.19 -37.37
CA LYS A 29 17.81 -37.41 -38.12
C LYS A 29 18.07 -36.30 -39.18
N LYS A 30 18.81 -35.24 -38.78
CA LYS A 30 19.86 -34.59 -39.63
C LYS A 30 20.44 -33.38 -38.92
N SER A 31 21.67 -33.63 -38.41
CA SER A 31 22.85 -32.74 -38.32
C SER A 31 22.72 -31.23 -38.07
N THR A 32 23.45 -30.79 -37.10
CA THR A 32 24.15 -29.48 -36.83
C THR A 32 23.41 -28.16 -37.07
N ILE A 33 22.66 -28.00 -38.15
CA ILE A 33 21.88 -26.77 -38.45
C ILE A 33 20.62 -26.67 -37.54
N GLN A 34 20.09 -27.81 -37.14
CA GLN A 34 18.87 -27.85 -36.28
C GLN A 34 19.08 -27.40 -34.84
N ASN A 35 20.32 -27.43 -34.30
CA ASN A 35 20.56 -27.02 -32.92
C ASN A 35 20.48 -25.49 -32.72
N ASN A 36 20.85 -24.72 -33.75
CA ASN A 36 20.73 -23.27 -33.69
C ASN A 36 19.28 -22.79 -33.90
N MET A 37 18.52 -23.47 -34.77
CA MET A 37 17.11 -23.19 -34.95
C MET A 37 16.28 -23.49 -33.67
N LYS A 38 16.59 -24.59 -32.96
CA LYS A 38 15.92 -24.91 -31.67
C LYS A 38 16.16 -23.87 -30.58
N LYS A 39 17.38 -23.32 -30.51
CA LYS A 39 17.72 -22.24 -29.58
C LYS A 39 16.96 -20.96 -29.94
N ILE A 40 16.88 -20.59 -31.22
CA ILE A 40 16.14 -19.40 -31.68
C ILE A 40 14.64 -19.56 -31.44
N PHE A 41 14.04 -20.73 -31.70
CA PHE A 41 12.64 -20.98 -31.39
C PHE A 41 12.34 -20.99 -29.89
N SER A 42 13.24 -21.52 -29.07
CA SER A 42 13.09 -21.51 -27.61
C SER A 42 13.16 -20.09 -27.03
N THR A 43 14.09 -19.26 -27.51
CA THR A 43 14.19 -17.87 -27.06
C THR A 43 13.02 -17.01 -27.56
N LEU A 44 12.53 -17.26 -28.77
CA LEU A 44 11.35 -16.58 -29.32
C LEU A 44 10.08 -16.95 -28.53
N LEU A 45 9.91 -18.23 -28.17
CA LEU A 45 8.78 -18.70 -27.37
C LEU A 45 8.77 -18.08 -25.95
N ILE A 46 9.95 -17.97 -25.32
CA ILE A 46 10.11 -17.33 -24.02
C ILE A 46 9.81 -15.83 -24.11
N ALA A 47 10.25 -15.16 -25.17
CA ALA A 47 9.96 -13.74 -25.40
C ALA A 47 8.44 -13.48 -25.57
N ILE A 48 7.73 -14.37 -26.26
CA ILE A 48 6.26 -14.27 -26.44
C ILE A 48 5.53 -14.51 -25.11
N CYS A 49 5.99 -15.43 -24.26
CA CYS A 49 5.43 -15.63 -22.93
C CYS A 49 5.63 -14.41 -22.01
N PHE A 50 6.71 -13.66 -22.15
CA PHE A 50 6.92 -12.44 -21.35
C PHE A 50 6.02 -11.27 -21.78
N LEU A 51 5.58 -11.22 -23.02
CA LEU A 51 4.64 -10.21 -23.52
C LEU A 51 3.19 -10.42 -23.06
N SER A 52 2.85 -11.60 -22.53
CA SER A 52 1.48 -11.91 -22.06
C SER A 52 1.20 -11.51 -20.63
N PHE A 53 2.16 -10.99 -19.88
CA PHE A 53 1.95 -10.37 -18.57
C PHE A 53 1.54 -8.89 -18.69
N ALA A 54 0.73 -8.54 -19.69
CA ALA A 54 -0.05 -7.32 -19.63
C ALA A 54 -1.07 -7.51 -18.49
N SER A 55 -0.79 -6.93 -17.34
CA SER A 55 -1.72 -6.88 -16.21
C SER A 55 -3.06 -6.38 -16.73
N ALA A 56 -4.05 -7.23 -16.79
CA ALA A 56 -5.43 -6.83 -16.95
C ALA A 56 -5.77 -5.98 -15.71
N GLN A 57 -5.67 -4.66 -15.85
CA GLN A 57 -6.23 -3.75 -14.86
C GLN A 57 -7.74 -3.96 -14.93
N GLU A 58 -8.29 -4.49 -13.85
CA GLU A 58 -9.72 -4.61 -13.67
C GLU A 58 -10.29 -3.18 -13.70
N VAL A 59 -10.93 -2.82 -14.80
CA VAL A 59 -11.58 -1.51 -14.95
C VAL A 59 -12.80 -1.54 -14.05
N VAL A 60 -12.66 -0.92 -12.87
CA VAL A 60 -13.77 -0.75 -11.95
C VAL A 60 -14.71 0.29 -12.54
N ASN A 61 -15.89 -0.14 -12.99
CA ASN A 61 -16.93 0.78 -13.44
C ASN A 61 -17.45 1.60 -12.25
N GLY A 62 -17.40 2.93 -12.37
CA GLY A 62 -17.76 3.87 -11.31
C GLY A 62 -16.56 4.50 -10.62
N PRO A 63 -16.79 5.34 -9.59
CA PRO A 63 -15.72 5.96 -8.82
C PRO A 63 -15.01 4.92 -7.96
N ALA A 64 -13.68 4.91 -7.97
CA ALA A 64 -12.87 3.97 -7.19
C ALA A 64 -11.74 4.68 -6.45
N ILE A 65 -11.57 4.34 -5.17
CA ILE A 65 -10.58 4.96 -4.29
C ILE A 65 -9.36 4.06 -4.09
N SER A 66 -8.18 4.60 -4.34
CA SER A 66 -6.89 4.02 -3.97
C SER A 66 -6.12 4.97 -3.06
N LEU A 67 -5.27 4.43 -2.21
CA LEU A 67 -4.41 5.20 -1.30
C LEU A 67 -2.95 4.78 -1.51
N ASP A 68 -2.04 5.75 -1.46
CA ASP A 68 -0.59 5.52 -1.52
C ASP A 68 -0.10 4.65 -0.36
N LYS A 69 -0.66 4.86 0.82
CA LYS A 69 -0.33 4.13 2.05
C LYS A 69 -1.53 4.02 2.98
N LYS A 70 -1.60 2.96 3.75
CA LYS A 70 -2.63 2.75 4.79
C LYS A 70 -2.16 3.20 6.17
N VAL A 71 -0.85 3.33 6.37
CA VAL A 71 -0.25 3.68 7.66
C VAL A 71 0.84 4.72 7.44
N HIS A 72 0.82 5.77 8.25
CA HIS A 72 1.93 6.71 8.39
C HIS A 72 2.59 6.50 9.75
N ASP A 73 3.90 6.28 9.76
CA ASP A 73 4.68 6.08 10.98
C ASP A 73 5.56 7.31 11.23
N TYR A 74 5.30 7.99 12.33
CA TYR A 74 6.14 9.11 12.77
C TYR A 74 7.46 8.66 13.41
N GLY A 75 7.61 7.35 13.70
CA GLY A 75 8.70 6.88 14.54
C GLY A 75 8.63 7.48 15.95
N THR A 76 9.76 7.93 16.46
CA THR A 76 9.84 8.67 17.72
C THR A 76 10.07 10.15 17.43
N ILE A 77 9.15 10.99 17.89
CA ILE A 77 9.21 12.44 17.73
C ILE A 77 9.18 13.14 19.08
N THR A 78 9.75 14.36 19.15
CA THR A 78 9.76 15.19 20.37
C THR A 78 8.41 15.86 20.58
N GLN A 79 8.06 16.12 21.82
CA GLN A 79 6.88 16.92 22.18
C GLN A 79 6.93 18.29 21.51
N GLY A 80 5.81 18.69 20.85
CA GLY A 80 5.73 19.94 20.10
C GLY A 80 6.28 19.86 18.66
N ALA A 81 6.84 18.73 18.22
CA ALA A 81 7.29 18.54 16.84
C ALA A 81 6.13 18.65 15.85
N ASN A 82 6.44 18.80 14.57
CA ASN A 82 5.42 18.82 13.52
C ASN A 82 4.69 17.47 13.43
N GLY A 83 3.42 17.46 13.77
CA GLY A 83 2.54 16.30 13.69
C GLY A 83 1.70 16.24 12.41
N ALA A 84 2.08 16.95 11.35
CA ALA A 84 1.39 16.91 10.08
C ALA A 84 1.89 15.73 9.23
N CYS A 85 0.97 15.03 8.57
CA CYS A 85 1.27 14.03 7.55
C CYS A 85 0.21 14.09 6.45
N GLU A 86 0.52 13.48 5.31
CA GLU A 86 -0.37 13.44 4.15
C GLU A 86 -0.56 12.00 3.67
N PHE A 87 -1.77 11.75 3.16
CA PHE A 87 -2.14 10.55 2.43
C PHE A 87 -2.63 10.99 1.05
N ILE A 88 -2.11 10.35 0.02
CA ILE A 88 -2.52 10.61 -1.35
C ILE A 88 -3.65 9.67 -1.72
N VAL A 89 -4.76 10.25 -2.15
CA VAL A 89 -5.92 9.54 -2.70
C VAL A 89 -5.83 9.62 -4.22
N THR A 90 -6.00 8.49 -4.89
CA THR A 90 -6.10 8.40 -6.34
C THR A 90 -7.45 7.86 -6.72
N ASN A 91 -8.13 8.48 -7.66
CA ASN A 91 -9.31 7.90 -8.29
C ASN A 91 -8.88 6.93 -9.39
N THR A 92 -9.00 5.64 -9.13
CA THR A 92 -8.68 4.57 -10.10
C THR A 92 -9.90 4.08 -10.89
N GLY A 93 -11.04 4.73 -10.69
CA GLY A 93 -12.29 4.42 -11.38
C GLY A 93 -12.48 5.21 -12.66
N THR A 94 -13.68 5.07 -13.23
CA THR A 94 -14.10 5.72 -14.49
C THR A 94 -14.98 6.94 -14.28
N GLU A 95 -15.44 7.19 -13.05
CA GLU A 95 -16.32 8.29 -12.69
C GLU A 95 -15.69 9.17 -11.60
N PRO A 96 -16.15 10.44 -11.43
CA PRO A 96 -15.64 11.33 -10.41
C PRO A 96 -15.81 10.79 -8.98
N LEU A 97 -14.72 10.79 -8.22
CA LEU A 97 -14.67 10.35 -6.82
C LEU A 97 -14.90 11.56 -5.91
N LEU A 98 -15.89 11.46 -5.01
CA LEU A 98 -16.22 12.48 -4.03
C LEU A 98 -15.90 11.99 -2.62
N ILE A 99 -15.07 12.75 -1.89
CA ILE A 99 -14.84 12.51 -0.47
C ILE A 99 -15.89 13.28 0.33
N THR A 100 -16.85 12.56 0.90
CA THR A 100 -17.97 13.16 1.64
C THR A 100 -17.60 13.50 3.08
N LYS A 101 -16.73 12.69 3.71
CA LYS A 101 -16.37 12.87 5.12
C LYS A 101 -14.99 12.32 5.43
N CYS A 102 -14.26 13.09 6.27
CA CYS A 102 -13.03 12.62 6.92
C CYS A 102 -13.16 12.84 8.42
N LYS A 103 -12.97 11.78 9.22
CA LYS A 103 -13.10 11.83 10.68
C LYS A 103 -11.93 11.16 11.37
N GLY A 104 -11.25 11.89 12.25
CA GLY A 104 -10.26 11.32 13.17
C GLY A 104 -10.91 10.53 14.29
N SER A 105 -10.22 9.52 14.81
CA SER A 105 -10.68 8.68 15.94
C SER A 105 -10.75 9.44 17.27
N CYS A 106 -10.12 10.60 17.36
CA CYS A 106 -10.16 11.49 18.54
C CYS A 106 -10.00 12.94 18.11
N GLY A 107 -10.31 13.89 19.00
CA GLY A 107 -10.04 15.31 18.77
C GLY A 107 -8.55 15.69 18.63
N CYS A 108 -7.65 14.76 18.99
CA CYS A 108 -6.20 14.92 18.81
C CYS A 108 -5.70 14.64 17.39
N THR A 109 -6.58 14.21 16.49
CA THR A 109 -6.27 13.86 15.10
C THR A 109 -7.28 14.57 14.20
N VAL A 110 -6.82 15.61 13.52
CA VAL A 110 -7.65 16.49 12.70
C VAL A 110 -7.32 16.27 11.23
N PRO A 111 -8.15 15.52 10.50
CA PRO A 111 -8.02 15.39 9.04
C PRO A 111 -8.62 16.61 8.34
N LYS A 112 -7.99 17.00 7.23
CA LYS A 112 -8.50 17.98 6.27
C LYS A 112 -8.53 17.32 4.89
N CYS A 113 -9.72 17.27 4.29
CA CYS A 113 -9.95 16.68 2.97
C CYS A 113 -10.56 17.75 2.07
N ASP A 114 -10.15 17.78 0.82
CA ASP A 114 -10.85 18.54 -0.21
C ASP A 114 -12.17 17.87 -0.54
N LYS A 115 -13.17 18.69 -0.82
CA LYS A 115 -14.50 18.24 -1.22
C LYS A 115 -14.72 18.28 -2.74
N ASP A 116 -13.73 18.78 -3.46
CA ASP A 116 -13.79 18.86 -4.91
C ASP A 116 -13.77 17.45 -5.52
N PRO A 117 -14.52 17.22 -6.62
CA PRO A 117 -14.52 15.92 -7.30
C PRO A 117 -13.12 15.58 -7.81
N ILE A 118 -12.63 14.40 -7.48
CA ILE A 118 -11.38 13.87 -8.02
C ILE A 118 -11.71 13.14 -9.30
N MET A 119 -11.26 13.68 -10.44
CA MET A 119 -11.52 13.10 -11.76
C MET A 119 -10.83 11.74 -11.93
N PRO A 120 -11.29 10.88 -12.85
CA PRO A 120 -10.62 9.62 -13.17
C PRO A 120 -9.13 9.81 -13.46
N GLY A 121 -8.29 9.01 -12.78
CA GLY A 121 -6.83 9.10 -12.86
C GLY A 121 -6.18 10.24 -12.07
N ALA A 122 -6.96 11.20 -11.56
CA ALA A 122 -6.44 12.30 -10.77
C ALA A 122 -6.20 11.90 -9.30
N THR A 123 -5.40 12.74 -8.61
CA THR A 123 -5.05 12.58 -7.20
C THR A 123 -5.48 13.79 -6.38
N SER A 124 -5.76 13.56 -5.10
CA SER A 124 -5.94 14.61 -4.08
C SER A 124 -5.21 14.23 -2.81
N SER A 125 -4.85 15.22 -1.99
CA SER A 125 -4.17 14.98 -0.71
C SER A 125 -5.13 15.11 0.46
N ILE A 126 -5.00 14.21 1.44
CA ILE A 126 -5.66 14.31 2.74
C ILE A 126 -4.59 14.66 3.77
N SER A 127 -4.62 15.90 4.23
CA SER A 127 -3.73 16.36 5.30
C SER A 127 -4.28 15.94 6.66
N VAL A 128 -3.44 15.37 7.50
CA VAL A 128 -3.80 14.95 8.86
C VAL A 128 -2.84 15.57 9.85
N LYS A 129 -3.38 16.29 10.83
CA LYS A 129 -2.58 16.90 11.91
C LYS A 129 -2.84 16.17 13.22
N TYR A 130 -1.78 15.68 13.85
CA TYR A 130 -1.80 15.10 15.18
C TYR A 130 -1.30 16.09 16.23
N ASP A 131 -1.95 16.09 17.40
CA ASP A 131 -1.55 16.93 18.54
C ASP A 131 -0.32 16.32 19.27
N THR A 132 0.86 16.77 18.90
CA THR A 132 2.14 16.30 19.44
C THR A 132 2.46 16.86 20.83
N LYS A 133 1.61 17.69 21.42
CA LYS A 133 1.77 18.12 22.83
C LYS A 133 1.54 16.96 23.82
N ARG A 134 0.89 15.89 23.36
CA ARG A 134 0.61 14.69 24.16
C ARG A 134 1.79 13.72 24.10
N ILE A 135 2.47 13.55 25.23
CA ILE A 135 3.53 12.54 25.37
C ILE A 135 2.91 11.14 25.40
N GLY A 136 3.55 10.17 24.77
CA GLY A 136 3.13 8.78 24.76
C GLY A 136 3.00 8.18 23.36
N PRO A 137 2.44 6.98 23.23
CA PRO A 137 2.28 6.28 21.97
C PRO A 137 1.20 6.93 21.10
N ILE A 138 1.50 7.06 19.80
CA ILE A 138 0.55 7.47 18.78
C ILE A 138 -0.02 6.19 18.15
N ASN A 139 -1.34 6.00 18.26
CA ASN A 139 -2.05 4.94 17.55
C ASN A 139 -3.48 5.45 17.30
N LYS A 140 -3.63 6.15 16.19
CA LYS A 140 -4.89 6.80 15.82
C LYS A 140 -5.27 6.42 14.40
N SER A 141 -6.56 6.53 14.10
CA SER A 141 -7.11 6.28 12.77
C SER A 141 -7.89 7.46 12.25
N VAL A 142 -7.94 7.56 10.93
CA VAL A 142 -8.78 8.49 10.19
C VAL A 142 -9.67 7.67 9.27
N THR A 143 -10.97 7.89 9.38
CA THR A 143 -11.99 7.27 8.53
C THR A 143 -12.33 8.25 7.41
N ILE A 144 -12.21 7.80 6.18
CA ILE A 144 -12.51 8.51 4.95
C ILE A 144 -13.75 7.88 4.35
N THR A 145 -14.81 8.65 4.14
CA THR A 145 -16.05 8.20 3.50
C THR A 145 -16.15 8.87 2.14
N SER A 146 -16.48 8.10 1.11
CA SER A 146 -16.58 8.55 -0.28
C SER A 146 -17.74 7.85 -1.00
N ASN A 147 -17.97 8.25 -2.25
CA ASN A 147 -18.91 7.55 -3.15
C ASN A 147 -18.26 6.37 -3.91
N ALA A 148 -17.05 5.94 -3.52
CA ALA A 148 -16.33 4.86 -4.20
C ALA A 148 -17.14 3.56 -4.19
N THR A 149 -17.18 2.88 -5.33
CA THR A 149 -17.89 1.59 -5.49
C THR A 149 -17.08 0.43 -4.94
N ASN A 150 -15.73 0.52 -5.00
CA ASN A 150 -14.84 -0.53 -4.50
C ASN A 150 -14.77 -0.55 -2.97
N GLU A 151 -14.65 0.62 -2.33
CA GLU A 151 -14.48 0.73 -0.87
C GLU A 151 -15.01 2.09 -0.38
N PRO A 152 -16.31 2.22 -0.12
CA PRO A 152 -16.94 3.50 0.27
C PRO A 152 -16.35 4.11 1.55
N THR A 153 -15.81 3.26 2.42
CA THR A 153 -15.19 3.68 3.69
C THR A 153 -13.78 3.14 3.79
N LYS A 154 -12.79 4.02 3.70
CA LYS A 154 -11.37 3.71 3.91
C LYS A 154 -10.93 4.16 5.29
N VAL A 155 -10.04 3.36 5.92
CA VAL A 155 -9.42 3.71 7.20
C VAL A 155 -7.92 3.74 7.04
N VAL A 156 -7.33 4.91 7.32
CA VAL A 156 -5.88 5.07 7.43
C VAL A 156 -5.46 5.20 8.89
N ARG A 157 -4.24 4.85 9.21
CA ARG A 157 -3.70 4.90 10.57
C ARG A 157 -2.45 5.75 10.64
N ILE A 158 -2.29 6.44 11.77
CA ILE A 158 -1.06 7.09 12.15
C ILE A 158 -0.52 6.41 13.42
N LYS A 159 0.76 6.13 13.46
CA LYS A 159 1.45 5.50 14.59
C LYS A 159 2.80 6.15 14.85
N GLY A 160 3.34 5.93 16.04
CA GLY A 160 4.62 6.48 16.49
C GLY A 160 4.65 6.66 17.99
N LYS A 161 5.58 7.46 18.48
CA LYS A 161 5.72 7.82 19.90
C LYS A 161 6.16 9.26 20.05
N VAL A 162 5.48 10.01 20.90
CA VAL A 162 5.93 11.34 21.34
C VAL A 162 6.70 11.19 22.63
N GLN A 163 7.95 11.65 22.63
CA GLN A 163 8.79 11.75 23.83
C GLN A 163 8.79 13.18 24.38
N ALA A 164 9.02 13.34 25.67
CA ALA A 164 9.26 14.64 26.25
C ALA A 164 10.39 15.35 25.50
N ALA A 165 10.26 16.66 25.29
CA ALA A 165 11.40 17.47 24.86
C ALA A 165 12.48 17.34 25.93
N ASP A 166 13.65 16.90 25.53
CA ASP A 166 14.80 16.89 26.41
C ASP A 166 15.17 18.36 26.66
N LEU A 167 14.60 18.94 27.71
CA LEU A 167 15.02 20.22 28.22
C LEU A 167 16.38 19.98 28.83
N GLY A 168 17.41 20.01 27.95
CA GLY A 168 18.80 19.76 28.33
C GLY A 168 19.05 20.30 29.70
N ASP A 169 19.49 19.44 30.58
CA ASP A 169 19.77 19.64 32.01
C ASP A 169 20.45 21.02 32.26
N LYS A 170 19.63 22.03 32.56
CA LYS A 170 20.09 23.31 33.13
C LYS A 170 20.01 23.30 34.65
N SER A 171 19.77 22.14 35.25
CA SER A 171 19.83 22.04 36.72
C SER A 171 21.08 21.27 37.14
N GLY A 172 22.18 21.98 37.16
CA GLY A 172 23.31 21.64 38.03
C GLY A 172 22.95 21.76 39.52
N VAL A 173 21.86 21.10 39.93
CA VAL A 173 21.50 20.94 41.33
C VAL A 173 22.08 19.60 41.77
N PRO A 174 23.11 19.55 42.63
CA PRO A 174 23.60 18.27 43.14
C PRO A 174 22.48 17.59 43.92
N VAL A 175 22.05 16.44 43.47
CA VAL A 175 21.12 15.57 44.21
C VAL A 175 21.86 15.16 45.49
N LYS A 176 21.44 15.77 46.61
CA LYS A 176 21.91 15.40 47.95
C LYS A 176 21.43 13.97 48.19
N GLN A 177 22.29 12.99 48.09
CA GLN A 177 22.01 11.62 48.47
C GLN A 177 21.60 11.60 49.95
N LYS A 178 20.39 11.26 50.21
CA LYS A 178 19.89 11.00 51.55
C LYS A 178 20.55 9.71 52.03
N SER A 179 21.60 9.82 52.83
CA SER A 179 22.21 8.68 53.51
C SER A 179 21.21 8.11 54.49
N THR A 180 20.67 6.93 54.20
CA THR A 180 19.96 6.09 55.13
C THR A 180 20.94 5.51 56.12
N GLY A 181 21.18 6.22 57.26
CA GLY A 181 21.81 5.67 58.42
C GLY A 181 20.93 4.61 59.04
N ALA A 182 21.39 3.38 59.07
CA ALA A 182 20.75 2.31 59.82
C ALA A 182 20.88 2.57 61.31
N PRO A 183 19.85 2.34 62.17
CA PRO A 183 20.00 2.42 63.63
C PRO A 183 20.75 1.21 64.13
N THR A 184 21.89 1.42 64.76
CA THR A 184 22.57 0.41 65.56
C THR A 184 21.87 0.30 66.92
N ASN A 185 21.25 -0.84 67.18
CA ASN A 185 20.77 -1.21 68.48
C ASN A 185 21.96 -1.62 69.38
N LYS A 186 21.98 -1.03 70.54
CA LYS A 186 22.81 -1.44 71.66
C LYS A 186 21.90 -2.07 72.70
#